data_9b2ef6e84ba3498df21473de0f182ed6
#
_entry.id   9b2ef6e84ba3498df21473de0f182ed6
#
_cell.length_a   1.000
_cell.length_b   1.000
_cell.length_c   1.000
_cell.angle_alpha   90.00
_cell.angle_beta   90.00
_cell.angle_gamma   90.00
#
_symmetry.space_group_name_H-M   'P 1'
#
loop_
_entity.id
_entity.type
_entity.pdbx_description
1 polymer ?
#
loop_
_entity_poly.entity_id
_entity_poly.type
_entity_poly.pdbx_seq_one_letter_code
_entity_poly.pdbx_strand_id
1 'polypeptide(L)'
;MLNYIIKRIGIAIPTLLILIAVTFYLMHAAPGGPFTSEKPLPPQVLANIEAKYGLDQPIWRQMTTYLWGILTEFDFGPSYKYHSRTVNEIIGQGFPITLKYGFWSFIVAIGVGIPLGAIAAIRKNTWVDYFAVGVSIGAQVLPNFVMAPLLIIVFTLWLGWLPGGGWHGGDWEYLVMPVIALSTSYMASIARITRSSMLEV
;
A
#
# COMPACT_ATOMS: atom_id res chain seq x y z
N MET A 1 6.08 -30.22 4.31
CA MET A 1 5.45 -28.88 4.48
C MET A 1 6.13 -28.06 5.57
N LEU A 2 6.23 -28.53 6.80
CA LEU A 2 6.83 -27.79 7.94
C LEU A 2 8.28 -27.34 7.67
N ASN A 3 9.15 -28.26 7.22
CA ASN A 3 10.54 -27.93 6.88
C ASN A 3 10.69 -26.87 5.79
N TYR A 4 9.75 -26.83 4.84
CA TYR A 4 9.73 -25.79 3.82
C TYR A 4 9.39 -24.41 4.43
N ILE A 5 8.39 -24.36 5.31
CA ILE A 5 7.98 -23.13 6.01
C ILE A 5 9.12 -22.62 6.88
N ILE A 6 9.73 -23.49 7.70
CA ILE A 6 10.86 -23.13 8.57
C ILE A 6 12.04 -22.59 7.76
N LYS A 7 12.38 -23.26 6.65
CA LYS A 7 13.45 -22.78 5.76
C LYS A 7 13.12 -21.41 5.14
N ARG A 8 11.88 -21.19 4.73
CA ARG A 8 11.42 -19.89 4.19
C ARG A 8 11.50 -18.77 5.21
N ILE A 9 11.03 -19.02 6.45
CA ILE A 9 11.11 -18.04 7.54
C ILE A 9 12.59 -17.79 7.90
N GLY A 10 13.42 -18.85 7.97
CA GLY A 10 14.84 -18.74 8.26
C GLY A 10 15.63 -17.94 7.21
N ILE A 11 15.16 -17.87 5.97
CA ILE A 11 15.75 -17.02 4.92
C ILE A 11 15.14 -15.61 4.96
N ALA A 12 13.84 -15.50 5.24
CA ALA A 12 13.15 -14.21 5.25
C ALA A 12 13.67 -13.26 6.32
N ILE A 13 13.97 -13.78 7.53
CA ILE A 13 14.48 -12.95 8.64
C ILE A 13 15.81 -12.28 8.29
N PRO A 14 16.88 -13.00 7.89
CA PRO A 14 18.13 -12.38 7.49
C PRO A 14 17.95 -11.40 6.31
N THR A 15 17.10 -11.75 5.35
CA THR A 15 16.82 -10.86 4.20
C THR A 15 16.21 -9.54 4.64
N LEU A 16 15.24 -9.57 5.56
CA LEU A 16 14.63 -8.37 6.13
C LEU A 16 15.64 -7.55 6.92
N LEU A 17 16.47 -8.19 7.74
CA LEU A 17 17.50 -7.50 8.51
C LEU A 17 18.52 -6.82 7.61
N ILE A 18 18.97 -7.49 6.54
CA ILE A 18 19.88 -6.89 5.55
C ILE A 18 19.20 -5.72 4.84
N LEU A 19 17.93 -5.86 4.45
CA LEU A 19 17.18 -4.80 3.80
C LEU A 19 17.07 -3.57 4.72
N ILE A 20 16.73 -3.77 5.99
CA ILE A 20 16.67 -2.70 6.99
C ILE A 20 18.01 -2.03 7.14
N ALA A 21 19.12 -2.80 7.29
CA ALA A 21 20.45 -2.27 7.45
C ALA A 21 20.91 -1.45 6.24
N VAL A 22 20.68 -1.96 5.02
CA VAL A 22 21.03 -1.26 3.78
C VAL A 22 20.21 0.04 3.64
N THR A 23 18.91 -0.03 3.88
CA THR A 23 18.04 1.15 3.80
C THR A 23 18.43 2.20 4.84
N PHE A 24 18.72 1.76 6.06
CA PHE A 24 19.21 2.64 7.13
C PHE A 24 20.51 3.35 6.74
N TYR A 25 21.49 2.59 6.24
CA TYR A 25 22.75 3.15 5.79
C TYR A 25 22.59 4.14 4.63
N LEU A 26 21.81 3.78 3.60
CA LEU A 26 21.55 4.66 2.45
C LEU A 26 20.88 5.97 2.86
N MET A 27 19.95 5.92 3.81
CA MET A 27 19.25 7.09 4.30
C MET A 27 20.20 8.05 5.06
N HIS A 28 21.17 7.52 5.81
CA HIS A 28 22.15 8.32 6.53
C HIS A 28 23.32 8.80 5.63
N ALA A 29 23.61 8.07 4.53
CA ALA A 29 24.60 8.47 3.55
C ALA A 29 24.07 9.53 2.56
N ALA A 30 22.77 9.75 2.51
CA ALA A 30 22.18 10.77 1.65
C ALA A 30 22.62 12.18 2.09
N PRO A 31 22.96 13.07 1.14
CA PRO A 31 23.35 14.44 1.46
C PRO A 31 22.23 15.15 2.24
N GLY A 32 22.60 15.72 3.38
CA GLY A 32 21.67 16.48 4.23
C GLY A 32 21.11 15.75 5.42
N GLY A 33 21.31 14.42 5.51
CA GLY A 33 20.84 13.62 6.65
C GLY A 33 19.34 13.41 6.72
N PRO A 34 18.86 12.60 7.69
CA PRO A 34 17.49 12.14 7.73
C PRO A 34 16.44 13.23 8.07
N PHE A 35 16.85 14.37 8.63
CA PHE A 35 15.96 15.47 9.02
C PHE A 35 16.03 16.71 8.14
N THR A 36 16.65 16.64 6.97
CA THR A 36 16.64 17.76 6.04
C THR A 36 15.25 17.95 5.46
N SER A 37 14.58 18.99 5.90
CA SER A 37 13.35 19.50 5.33
C SER A 37 13.65 20.59 4.30
N GLU A 38 12.67 20.89 3.41
CA GLU A 38 12.75 22.00 2.44
C GLU A 38 13.07 23.36 3.10
N LYS A 39 12.81 23.50 4.41
CA LYS A 39 13.19 24.68 5.21
C LYS A 39 14.27 24.26 6.21
N PRO A 40 15.46 24.84 6.14
CA PRO A 40 16.53 24.54 7.08
C PRO A 40 16.09 24.93 8.50
N LEU A 41 16.23 23.97 9.42
CA LEU A 41 15.97 24.22 10.84
C LEU A 41 17.11 25.08 11.44
N PRO A 42 16.81 25.93 12.44
CA PRO A 42 17.87 26.61 13.20
C PRO A 42 18.87 25.59 13.74
N PRO A 43 20.19 25.91 13.71
CA PRO A 43 21.25 24.95 14.10
C PRO A 43 21.06 24.36 15.50
N GLN A 44 20.59 25.16 16.45
CA GLN A 44 20.31 24.72 17.82
C GLN A 44 19.15 23.71 17.91
N VAL A 45 18.11 23.89 17.10
CA VAL A 45 16.98 22.98 17.06
C VAL A 45 17.39 21.65 16.43
N LEU A 46 18.20 21.71 15.37
CA LEU A 46 18.74 20.52 14.72
C LEU A 46 19.62 19.72 15.70
N ALA A 47 20.55 20.38 16.40
CA ALA A 47 21.41 19.74 17.40
C ALA A 47 20.61 19.07 18.54
N ASN A 48 19.52 19.69 18.99
CA ASN A 48 18.65 19.10 20.01
C ASN A 48 17.90 17.86 19.47
N ILE A 49 17.50 17.88 18.21
CA ILE A 49 16.85 16.74 17.55
C ILE A 49 17.87 15.61 17.39
N GLU A 50 19.06 15.91 16.90
CA GLU A 50 20.14 14.94 16.73
C GLU A 50 20.53 14.28 18.06
N ALA A 51 20.70 15.06 19.12
CA ALA A 51 20.98 14.53 20.45
C ALA A 51 19.82 13.69 21.01
N LYS A 52 18.58 14.12 20.80
CA LYS A 52 17.39 13.38 21.27
C LYS A 52 17.23 12.02 20.62
N TYR A 53 17.60 11.89 19.36
CA TYR A 53 17.47 10.64 18.59
C TYR A 53 18.81 9.90 18.45
N GLY A 54 19.86 10.36 19.11
CA GLY A 54 21.18 9.73 19.12
C GLY A 54 21.86 9.73 17.75
N LEU A 55 21.55 10.68 16.87
CA LEU A 55 22.15 10.81 15.55
C LEU A 55 23.57 11.35 15.58
N ASP A 56 24.00 11.87 16.73
CA ASP A 56 25.36 12.26 17.07
C ASP A 56 26.29 11.04 17.26
N GLN A 57 25.73 9.83 17.40
CA GLN A 57 26.48 8.61 17.61
C GLN A 57 26.97 7.99 16.28
N PRO A 58 27.99 7.10 16.34
CA PRO A 58 28.42 6.36 15.15
C PRO A 58 27.26 5.59 14.50
N ILE A 59 27.19 5.55 13.16
CA ILE A 59 26.08 4.94 12.39
C ILE A 59 25.77 3.50 12.82
N TRP A 60 26.82 2.71 13.09
CA TRP A 60 26.64 1.31 13.55
C TRP A 60 25.89 1.21 14.88
N ARG A 61 26.10 2.20 15.80
CA ARG A 61 25.42 2.23 17.07
C ARG A 61 23.97 2.68 16.93
N GLN A 62 23.72 3.66 16.09
CA GLN A 62 22.35 4.07 15.74
C GLN A 62 21.58 2.90 15.14
N MET A 63 22.18 2.15 14.20
CA MET A 63 21.58 0.98 13.57
C MET A 63 21.29 -0.14 14.58
N THR A 64 22.24 -0.46 15.48
CA THR A 64 22.02 -1.52 16.48
C THR A 64 20.93 -1.13 17.47
N THR A 65 20.87 0.13 17.92
CA THR A 65 19.81 0.64 18.79
C THR A 65 18.44 0.57 18.10
N TYR A 66 18.39 0.97 16.84
CA TYR A 66 17.17 0.90 16.03
C TYR A 66 16.67 -0.54 15.85
N LEU A 67 17.56 -1.46 15.47
CA LEU A 67 17.22 -2.89 15.33
C LEU A 67 16.77 -3.50 16.66
N TRP A 68 17.41 -3.12 17.75
CA TRP A 68 17.04 -3.59 19.08
C TRP A 68 15.64 -3.12 19.47
N GLY A 69 15.33 -1.84 19.27
CA GLY A 69 13.99 -1.29 19.51
C GLY A 69 12.90 -2.01 18.70
N ILE A 70 13.16 -2.29 17.41
CA ILE A 70 12.22 -3.05 16.58
C ILE A 70 12.01 -4.47 17.13
N LEU A 71 13.07 -5.17 17.50
CA LEU A 71 13.00 -6.58 17.89
C LEU A 71 12.43 -6.79 19.28
N THR A 72 12.66 -5.88 20.22
CA THR A 72 12.27 -6.05 21.64
C THR A 72 11.00 -5.28 22.02
N GLU A 73 10.77 -4.12 21.41
CA GLU A 73 9.70 -3.20 21.78
C GLU A 73 8.72 -2.92 20.64
N PHE A 74 8.98 -3.46 19.44
CA PHE A 74 8.27 -3.11 18.21
C PHE A 74 8.24 -1.59 17.96
N ASP A 75 9.29 -0.89 18.41
CA ASP A 75 9.45 0.54 18.19
C ASP A 75 10.19 0.79 16.87
N PHE A 76 9.48 1.40 15.91
CA PHE A 76 10.02 1.78 14.59
C PHE A 76 10.64 3.19 14.60
N GLY A 77 10.76 3.79 15.79
CA GLY A 77 11.41 5.06 15.97
C GLY A 77 10.62 6.29 15.52
N PRO A 78 11.31 7.45 15.49
CA PRO A 78 10.71 8.71 15.06
C PRO A 78 10.47 8.77 13.56
N SER A 79 9.47 9.53 13.15
CA SER A 79 9.26 9.81 11.73
C SER A 79 10.22 10.93 11.29
N TYR A 80 11.02 10.66 10.27
CA TYR A 80 11.88 11.67 9.66
C TYR A 80 11.10 12.71 8.83
N LYS A 81 9.89 12.38 8.42
CA LYS A 81 9.01 13.30 7.69
C LYS A 81 8.15 14.16 8.61
N TYR A 82 7.65 13.59 9.70
CA TYR A 82 6.76 14.27 10.65
C TYR A 82 7.44 14.37 12.02
N HIS A 83 8.11 15.48 12.29
CA HIS A 83 8.98 15.70 13.46
C HIS A 83 8.31 15.51 14.83
N SER A 84 6.98 15.58 14.89
CA SER A 84 6.21 15.42 16.13
C SER A 84 5.54 14.06 16.29
N ARG A 85 5.84 13.09 15.40
CA ARG A 85 5.16 11.78 15.37
C ARG A 85 6.16 10.64 15.30
N THR A 86 5.79 9.52 15.91
CA THR A 86 6.51 8.25 15.73
C THR A 86 5.99 7.47 14.52
N VAL A 87 6.81 6.57 14.00
CA VAL A 87 6.38 5.66 12.92
C VAL A 87 5.24 4.77 13.40
N ASN A 88 5.28 4.33 14.67
CA ASN A 88 4.24 3.53 15.29
C ASN A 88 2.87 4.23 15.29
N GLU A 89 2.85 5.53 15.63
CA GLU A 89 1.62 6.34 15.57
C GLU A 89 1.07 6.44 14.14
N ILE A 90 1.95 6.64 13.16
CA ILE A 90 1.55 6.74 11.74
C ILE A 90 0.98 5.41 11.25
N ILE A 91 1.65 4.30 11.57
CA ILE A 91 1.17 2.95 11.23
C ILE A 91 -0.15 2.66 11.94
N GLY A 92 -0.22 2.93 13.25
CA GLY A 92 -1.42 2.70 14.05
C GLY A 92 -2.65 3.45 13.54
N GLN A 93 -2.46 4.64 12.98
CA GLN A 93 -3.55 5.42 12.37
C GLN A 93 -3.86 4.98 10.93
N GLY A 94 -2.84 4.69 10.12
CA GLY A 94 -3.00 4.38 8.70
C GLY A 94 -3.38 2.93 8.42
N PHE A 95 -2.86 1.98 9.19
CA PHE A 95 -3.05 0.55 8.94
C PHE A 95 -4.53 0.09 9.02
N PRO A 96 -5.33 0.48 10.03
CA PRO A 96 -6.75 0.14 10.06
C PRO A 96 -7.53 0.67 8.86
N ILE A 97 -7.18 1.88 8.41
CA ILE A 97 -7.78 2.50 7.22
C ILE A 97 -7.44 1.69 5.97
N THR A 98 -6.16 1.36 5.82
CA THR A 98 -5.68 0.53 4.69
C THR A 98 -6.32 -0.86 4.68
N LEU A 99 -6.46 -1.49 5.84
CA LEU A 99 -7.15 -2.77 5.96
C LEU A 99 -8.62 -2.68 5.54
N LYS A 100 -9.32 -1.62 5.95
CA LYS A 100 -10.73 -1.42 5.58
C LYS A 100 -10.90 -1.28 4.06
N TYR A 101 -10.08 -0.44 3.42
CA TYR A 101 -10.09 -0.31 1.96
C TYR A 101 -9.68 -1.61 1.26
N GLY A 102 -8.62 -2.26 1.72
CA GLY A 102 -8.13 -3.51 1.15
C GLY A 102 -9.15 -4.63 1.24
N PHE A 103 -9.80 -4.79 2.39
CA PHE A 103 -10.84 -5.80 2.61
C PHE A 103 -12.01 -5.62 1.64
N TRP A 104 -12.58 -4.41 1.56
CA TRP A 104 -13.71 -4.17 0.65
C TRP A 104 -13.31 -4.27 -0.81
N SER A 105 -12.12 -3.81 -1.17
CA SER A 105 -11.60 -3.97 -2.55
C SER A 105 -11.40 -5.43 -2.92
N PHE A 106 -10.95 -6.26 -1.99
CA PHE A 106 -10.82 -7.71 -2.18
C PHE A 106 -12.19 -8.39 -2.39
N ILE A 107 -13.18 -8.04 -1.55
CA ILE A 107 -14.55 -8.57 -1.70
C ILE A 107 -15.15 -8.19 -3.06
N VAL A 108 -14.99 -6.93 -3.48
CA VAL A 108 -15.49 -6.48 -4.79
C VAL A 108 -14.74 -7.18 -5.93
N ALA A 109 -13.41 -7.30 -5.84
CA ALA A 109 -12.61 -7.93 -6.88
C ALA A 109 -13.00 -9.39 -7.11
N ILE A 110 -13.23 -10.16 -6.04
CA ILE A 110 -13.67 -11.56 -6.12
C ILE A 110 -15.16 -11.63 -6.49
N GLY A 111 -16.01 -10.88 -5.79
CA GLY A 111 -17.46 -10.94 -5.95
C GLY A 111 -17.94 -10.53 -7.35
N VAL A 112 -17.17 -9.69 -8.05
CA VAL A 112 -17.47 -9.28 -9.43
C VAL A 112 -16.59 -10.04 -10.43
N GLY A 113 -15.30 -10.21 -10.13
CA GLY A 113 -14.35 -10.81 -11.07
C GLY A 113 -14.64 -12.27 -11.39
N ILE A 114 -14.96 -13.09 -10.38
CA ILE A 114 -15.30 -14.51 -10.60
C ILE A 114 -16.56 -14.66 -11.45
N PRO A 115 -17.70 -14.05 -11.13
CA PRO A 115 -18.90 -14.15 -11.96
C PRO A 115 -18.70 -13.64 -13.39
N LEU A 116 -17.99 -12.52 -13.57
CA LEU A 116 -17.69 -12.00 -14.90
C LEU A 116 -16.85 -12.99 -15.73
N GLY A 117 -15.82 -13.57 -15.13
CA GLY A 117 -14.98 -14.58 -15.78
C GLY A 117 -15.76 -15.85 -16.12
N ALA A 118 -16.61 -16.31 -15.21
CA ALA A 118 -17.46 -17.48 -15.42
C ALA A 118 -18.49 -17.26 -16.55
N ILE A 119 -19.16 -16.11 -16.55
CA ILE A 119 -20.12 -15.76 -17.62
C ILE A 119 -19.41 -15.67 -18.98
N ALA A 120 -18.22 -15.05 -19.02
CA ALA A 120 -17.42 -14.97 -20.23
C ALA A 120 -17.01 -16.38 -20.75
N ALA A 121 -16.64 -17.29 -19.87
CA ALA A 121 -16.31 -18.67 -20.23
C ALA A 121 -17.52 -19.46 -20.76
N ILE A 122 -18.66 -19.39 -20.07
CA ILE A 122 -19.90 -20.08 -20.48
C ILE A 122 -20.40 -19.55 -21.84
N ARG A 123 -20.21 -18.27 -22.10
CA ARG A 123 -20.61 -17.62 -23.34
C ARG A 123 -19.43 -17.35 -24.29
N LYS A 124 -18.49 -18.30 -24.35
CA LYS A 124 -17.29 -18.23 -25.19
C LYS A 124 -17.62 -17.84 -26.64
N ASN A 125 -16.80 -16.95 -27.20
CA ASN A 125 -16.91 -16.46 -28.57
C ASN A 125 -18.21 -15.71 -28.90
N THR A 126 -18.94 -15.22 -27.89
CA THR A 126 -20.10 -14.32 -28.07
C THR A 126 -19.71 -12.87 -27.77
N TRP A 127 -20.60 -11.93 -28.09
CA TRP A 127 -20.40 -10.52 -27.75
C TRP A 127 -20.20 -10.28 -26.24
N VAL A 128 -20.80 -11.11 -25.38
CA VAL A 128 -20.65 -11.05 -23.92
C VAL A 128 -19.22 -11.36 -23.50
N ASP A 129 -18.61 -12.38 -24.11
CA ASP A 129 -17.22 -12.74 -23.89
C ASP A 129 -16.28 -11.61 -24.33
N TYR A 130 -16.46 -11.12 -25.57
CA TYR A 130 -15.62 -10.02 -26.07
C TYR A 130 -15.77 -8.74 -25.27
N PHE A 131 -16.97 -8.41 -24.80
CA PHE A 131 -17.21 -7.27 -23.95
C PHE A 131 -16.52 -7.42 -22.58
N ALA A 132 -16.68 -8.58 -21.91
CA ALA A 132 -16.06 -8.85 -20.62
C ALA A 132 -14.52 -8.79 -20.70
N VAL A 133 -13.93 -9.38 -21.75
CA VAL A 133 -12.49 -9.34 -22.00
C VAL A 133 -12.03 -7.92 -22.32
N GLY A 134 -12.74 -7.19 -23.16
CA GLY A 134 -12.43 -5.80 -23.51
C GLY A 134 -12.45 -4.87 -22.31
N VAL A 135 -13.48 -4.97 -21.46
CA VAL A 135 -13.57 -4.22 -20.20
C VAL A 135 -12.43 -4.60 -19.26
N SER A 136 -12.11 -5.90 -19.15
CA SER A 136 -11.00 -6.37 -18.33
C SER A 136 -9.65 -5.83 -18.80
N ILE A 137 -9.40 -5.78 -20.12
CA ILE A 137 -8.17 -5.20 -20.67
C ILE A 137 -8.13 -3.68 -20.38
N GLY A 138 -9.22 -2.96 -20.65
CA GLY A 138 -9.31 -1.52 -20.38
C GLY A 138 -9.07 -1.20 -18.90
N ALA A 139 -9.69 -1.96 -18.01
CA ALA A 139 -9.54 -1.82 -16.56
C ALA A 139 -8.12 -2.12 -16.07
N GLN A 140 -7.38 -2.98 -16.76
CA GLN A 140 -5.99 -3.30 -16.38
C GLN A 140 -4.98 -2.30 -16.95
N VAL A 141 -5.27 -1.72 -18.11
CA VAL A 141 -4.40 -0.72 -18.76
C VAL A 141 -4.47 0.63 -18.03
N LEU A 142 -5.63 0.97 -17.45
CA LEU A 142 -5.79 2.20 -16.68
C LEU A 142 -5.12 2.08 -15.31
N PRO A 143 -4.06 2.87 -15.03
CA PRO A 143 -3.46 2.88 -13.69
C PRO A 143 -4.46 3.39 -12.64
N ASN A 144 -4.37 2.85 -11.40
CA ASN A 144 -5.28 3.25 -10.31
C ASN A 144 -5.25 4.76 -10.02
N PHE A 145 -4.10 5.42 -10.18
CA PHE A 145 -3.99 6.86 -9.98
C PHE A 145 -4.70 7.69 -11.06
N VAL A 146 -5.00 7.11 -12.22
CA VAL A 146 -5.84 7.72 -13.26
C VAL A 146 -7.32 7.42 -13.01
N MET A 147 -7.62 6.20 -12.55
CA MET A 147 -9.00 5.78 -12.25
C MET A 147 -9.63 6.64 -11.15
N ALA A 148 -8.89 6.93 -10.08
CA ALA A 148 -9.42 7.69 -8.96
C ALA A 148 -9.88 9.11 -9.34
N PRO A 149 -9.11 9.95 -10.04
CA PRO A 149 -9.58 11.25 -10.54
C PRO A 149 -10.77 11.14 -11.51
N LEU A 150 -10.81 10.13 -12.38
CA LEU A 150 -11.94 9.92 -13.27
C LEU A 150 -13.24 9.65 -12.50
N LEU A 151 -13.18 8.81 -11.46
CA LEU A 151 -14.34 8.57 -10.59
C LEU A 151 -14.77 9.85 -9.88
N ILE A 152 -13.84 10.67 -9.40
CA ILE A 152 -14.15 11.96 -8.76
C ILE A 152 -14.86 12.89 -9.76
N ILE A 153 -14.35 13.01 -10.98
CA ILE A 153 -14.98 13.85 -12.02
C ILE A 153 -16.42 13.40 -12.28
N VAL A 154 -16.63 12.10 -12.45
CA VAL A 154 -17.96 11.57 -12.79
C VAL A 154 -18.90 11.64 -11.58
N PHE A 155 -18.52 11.02 -10.45
CA PHE A 155 -19.45 10.81 -9.33
C PHE A 155 -19.55 12.02 -8.40
N THR A 156 -18.51 12.84 -8.30
CA THR A 156 -18.55 14.02 -7.43
C THR A 156 -18.92 15.28 -8.22
N LEU A 157 -18.21 15.57 -9.33
CA LEU A 157 -18.38 16.85 -10.02
C LEU A 157 -19.59 16.86 -10.96
N TRP A 158 -19.83 15.79 -11.73
CA TRP A 158 -20.94 15.75 -12.67
C TRP A 158 -22.24 15.29 -12.04
N LEU A 159 -22.21 14.23 -11.25
CA LEU A 159 -23.42 13.61 -10.69
C LEU A 159 -23.74 14.13 -9.29
N GLY A 160 -22.76 14.61 -8.52
CA GLY A 160 -22.98 15.06 -7.14
C GLY A 160 -23.38 13.94 -6.17
N TRP A 161 -23.08 12.66 -6.48
CA TRP A 161 -23.56 11.51 -5.71
C TRP A 161 -22.64 11.17 -4.55
N LEU A 162 -21.34 11.33 -4.72
CA LEU A 162 -20.33 10.89 -3.77
C LEU A 162 -19.35 12.02 -3.43
N PRO A 163 -18.82 12.06 -2.20
CA PRO A 163 -17.82 13.04 -1.79
C PRO A 163 -16.48 12.80 -2.50
N GLY A 164 -15.79 13.87 -2.89
CA GLY A 164 -14.54 13.81 -3.67
C GLY A 164 -13.30 13.35 -2.91
N GLY A 165 -13.39 13.12 -1.59
CA GLY A 165 -12.28 12.66 -0.76
C GLY A 165 -12.56 12.82 0.73
N GLY A 166 -11.61 12.35 1.55
CA GLY A 166 -11.73 12.34 3.00
C GLY A 166 -11.89 10.92 3.55
N TRP A 167 -11.81 10.79 4.89
CA TRP A 167 -12.00 9.52 5.59
C TRP A 167 -13.30 9.47 6.39
N HIS A 168 -13.66 10.58 7.04
CA HIS A 168 -14.87 10.74 7.86
C HIS A 168 -15.27 9.51 8.70
N GLY A 169 -14.32 8.97 9.47
CA GLY A 169 -14.55 7.78 10.29
C GLY A 169 -14.78 6.48 9.50
N GLY A 170 -14.70 6.53 8.17
CA GLY A 170 -14.93 5.41 7.28
C GLY A 170 -16.39 5.21 6.92
N ASP A 171 -17.13 6.30 6.79
CA ASP A 171 -18.49 6.31 6.24
C ASP A 171 -18.48 5.72 4.82
N TRP A 172 -19.52 4.98 4.48
CA TRP A 172 -19.57 4.20 3.25
C TRP A 172 -19.43 5.06 1.98
N GLU A 173 -19.93 6.28 1.98
CA GLU A 173 -19.84 7.22 0.85
C GLU A 173 -18.40 7.54 0.47
N TYR A 174 -17.50 7.61 1.48
CA TYR A 174 -16.07 7.86 1.28
C TYR A 174 -15.29 6.59 0.91
N LEU A 175 -15.89 5.40 1.07
CA LEU A 175 -15.24 4.13 0.72
C LEU A 175 -15.48 3.73 -0.73
N VAL A 176 -16.62 4.10 -1.33
CA VAL A 176 -17.05 3.58 -2.64
C VAL A 176 -16.02 3.84 -3.74
N MET A 177 -15.64 5.08 -3.98
CA MET A 177 -14.72 5.41 -5.07
C MET A 177 -13.31 4.82 -4.88
N PRO A 178 -12.66 4.92 -3.71
CA PRO A 178 -11.38 4.24 -3.48
C PRO A 178 -11.46 2.72 -3.63
N VAL A 179 -12.53 2.10 -3.16
CA VAL A 179 -12.74 0.64 -3.30
C VAL A 179 -12.87 0.25 -4.77
N ILE A 180 -13.65 1.00 -5.57
CA ILE A 180 -13.76 0.77 -7.02
C ILE A 180 -12.40 0.94 -7.68
N ALA A 181 -11.69 2.04 -7.41
CA ALA A 181 -10.39 2.30 -8.03
C ALA A 181 -9.37 1.20 -7.72
N LEU A 182 -9.30 0.75 -6.46
CA LEU A 182 -8.37 -0.29 -6.04
C LEU A 182 -8.76 -1.68 -6.55
N SER A 183 -10.05 -2.00 -6.60
CA SER A 183 -10.52 -3.33 -7.03
C SER A 183 -10.45 -3.55 -8.53
N THR A 184 -10.53 -2.51 -9.34
CA THR A 184 -10.70 -2.59 -10.80
C THR A 184 -9.65 -3.46 -11.50
N SER A 185 -8.37 -3.24 -11.25
CA SER A 185 -7.28 -4.02 -11.87
C SER A 185 -7.25 -5.48 -11.40
N TYR A 186 -7.53 -5.73 -10.11
CA TYR A 186 -7.59 -7.08 -9.55
C TYR A 186 -8.81 -7.84 -10.05
N MET A 187 -9.97 -7.20 -10.11
CA MET A 187 -11.21 -7.74 -10.67
C MET A 187 -11.00 -8.20 -12.12
N ALA A 188 -10.36 -7.36 -12.93
CA ALA A 188 -10.03 -7.68 -14.30
C ALA A 188 -9.10 -8.90 -14.44
N SER A 189 -8.09 -8.99 -13.57
CA SER A 189 -7.16 -10.12 -13.53
C SER A 189 -7.87 -11.41 -13.10
N ILE A 190 -8.69 -11.36 -12.06
CA ILE A 190 -9.48 -12.50 -11.56
C ILE A 190 -10.46 -12.99 -12.66
N ALA A 191 -11.16 -12.07 -13.31
CA ALA A 191 -12.10 -12.43 -14.37
C ALA A 191 -11.40 -13.19 -15.53
N ARG A 192 -10.23 -12.73 -15.96
CA ARG A 192 -9.47 -13.42 -17.01
C ARG A 192 -8.94 -14.78 -16.59
N ILE A 193 -8.38 -14.88 -15.36
CA ILE A 193 -7.91 -16.17 -14.84
C ILE A 193 -9.06 -17.15 -14.71
N THR A 194 -10.20 -16.73 -14.15
CA THR A 194 -11.40 -17.56 -14.03
C THR A 194 -11.87 -18.04 -15.40
N ARG A 195 -11.95 -17.12 -16.39
CA ARG A 195 -12.33 -17.48 -17.75
C ARG A 195 -11.37 -18.52 -18.35
N SER A 196 -10.06 -18.29 -18.25
CA SER A 196 -9.05 -19.20 -18.79
C SER A 196 -9.15 -20.58 -18.16
N SER A 197 -9.18 -20.66 -16.84
CA SER A 197 -9.26 -21.93 -16.10
C SER A 197 -10.54 -22.72 -16.42
N MET A 198 -11.68 -22.04 -16.60
CA MET A 198 -12.94 -22.69 -16.97
C MET A 198 -12.95 -23.19 -18.42
N LEU A 199 -12.10 -22.65 -19.30
CA LEU A 199 -12.00 -23.11 -20.69
C LEU A 199 -11.02 -24.26 -20.88
N GLU A 200 -10.19 -24.55 -19.88
CA GLU A 200 -9.24 -25.67 -19.88
C GLU A 200 -9.86 -26.99 -19.39
N VAL A 201 -11.03 -26.93 -18.76
CA VAL A 201 -11.81 -28.10 -18.28
C VAL A 201 -12.86 -28.48 -19.30
#